data_434b3e2a1075dc91fbae837ac13e314c
#
_entry.id   434b3e2a1075dc91fbae837ac13e314c
#
_cell.length_a   1.000
_cell.length_b   1.000
_cell.length_c   1.000
_cell.angle_alpha   90.00
_cell.angle_beta   90.00
_cell.angle_gamma   90.00
#
_symmetry.space_group_name_H-M   'P 1'
#
loop_
_entity.id
_entity.type
_entity.pdbx_description
1 polymer ?
#
loop_
_entity_poly.entity_id
_entity_poly.type
_entity_poly.pdbx_seq_one_letter_code
_entity_poly.pdbx_strand_id
1 'polypeptide(L)'
;MKLTTTLLLSSSILLVHCSADKAEKVDKVDKVEEAAKAETRPYVVLCFDVEDYTSPESAGMDDIPKWLAETMSEMGATGSFFVIGEKARSLEARGRRDVIEAMARHDVGSHTNFGSIHPTVTETLEHAAFDEGVETMLDNEGAGFDDLERIFGQRPAALARHGGSYGPQLVAALSKMGAAYVYSPVSLPGHNAVWFANTLNFHGEGDFGFFDDAYHDDALFDPMLAALDEKIPAGTRGLDVVAFFANHPSKVRSIEFWDFNYYKGANPGPDEWKTPELRPLESMETARRNFRRLVEYLQSRDDIELTTYRAMVERFGRQPDTIDTARLAEIARRILDEGEVVIDPDYSPAETFAALAAALAAYAVEGLVPGEMECRRPFGPLQRPPREPGVAEVTGAEALELAGRADAAIAVDGHLPRALSLEVGEIGAGSLLALFSQAYLDVVEGSVADSYAVVPFDPHPTENEAAIVEEVRNCQEWPVHREDLDMTDLVEMTRLQMWTLKPAVAR
;
A
#
# COMPACT_ATOMS: atom_id res chain seq x y z
N MET A 1 -6.55 74.23 16.42
CA MET A 1 -7.63 73.47 15.78
C MET A 1 -7.07 72.93 14.46
N LYS A 2 -7.00 71.69 14.29
CA LYS A 2 -6.38 70.78 13.26
C LYS A 2 -5.15 70.05 13.79
N LEU A 3 -5.40 68.87 14.34
CA LEU A 3 -4.47 67.72 14.41
C LEU A 3 -5.28 66.52 14.97
N THR A 4 -5.83 65.76 14.09
CA THR A 4 -6.26 64.35 14.37
C THR A 4 -6.83 63.76 13.06
N THR A 5 -5.99 63.24 12.19
CA THR A 5 -6.39 62.26 11.17
C THR A 5 -5.13 61.82 10.39
N THR A 6 -4.22 61.03 11.01
CA THR A 6 -3.14 60.34 10.25
C THR A 6 -2.50 59.23 11.11
N LEU A 7 -3.31 58.30 11.65
CA LEU A 7 -2.71 57.16 12.36
C LEU A 7 -3.51 55.85 12.20
N LEU A 8 -4.42 55.74 11.26
CA LEU A 8 -5.22 54.56 11.03
C LEU A 8 -4.99 53.84 9.69
N LEU A 9 -4.02 54.28 8.87
CA LEU A 9 -3.77 53.70 7.56
C LEU A 9 -2.49 52.84 7.46
N SER A 10 -1.67 52.78 8.50
CA SER A 10 -0.41 52.00 8.46
C SER A 10 -0.54 50.56 8.94
N SER A 11 -1.55 50.24 9.78
CA SER A 11 -1.72 48.89 10.31
C SER A 11 -2.41 47.94 9.35
N SER A 12 -3.25 48.43 8.46
CA SER A 12 -3.98 47.58 7.49
C SER A 12 -3.10 47.13 6.31
N ILE A 13 -2.07 47.92 5.95
CA ILE A 13 -1.18 47.59 4.84
C ILE A 13 -0.15 46.50 5.23
N LEU A 14 0.27 46.45 6.51
CA LEU A 14 1.21 45.41 6.96
C LEU A 14 0.53 43.98 7.07
N LEU A 15 -0.74 43.91 7.45
CA LEU A 15 -1.48 42.65 7.52
C LEU A 15 -1.81 42.07 6.12
N VAL A 16 -2.09 42.95 5.13
CA VAL A 16 -2.34 42.53 3.75
C VAL A 16 -1.05 42.07 3.05
N HIS A 17 0.11 42.67 3.36
CA HIS A 17 1.39 42.22 2.78
C HIS A 17 1.84 40.86 3.35
N CYS A 18 1.62 40.59 4.62
CA CYS A 18 1.99 39.31 5.23
C CYS A 18 1.11 38.13 4.72
N SER A 19 -0.16 38.37 4.42
CA SER A 19 -1.05 37.35 3.84
C SER A 19 -0.81 37.10 2.36
N ALA A 20 -0.45 38.16 1.60
CA ALA A 20 -0.13 38.03 0.18
C ALA A 20 1.21 37.29 -0.05
N ASP A 21 2.23 37.57 0.77
CA ASP A 21 3.52 36.85 0.70
C ASP A 21 3.41 35.34 1.07
N LYS A 22 2.52 35.02 2.01
CA LYS A 22 2.26 33.57 2.35
C LYS A 22 1.48 32.86 1.25
N ALA A 23 0.44 33.48 0.70
CA ALA A 23 -0.32 32.90 -0.41
C ALA A 23 0.56 32.77 -1.68
N GLU A 24 1.44 33.72 -1.96
CA GLU A 24 2.37 33.67 -3.10
C GLU A 24 3.48 32.58 -2.89
N LYS A 25 3.82 32.27 -1.63
CA LYS A 25 4.79 31.21 -1.29
C LYS A 25 4.18 29.83 -1.40
N VAL A 26 2.95 29.61 -0.95
CA VAL A 26 2.18 28.37 -1.12
C VAL A 26 1.94 28.11 -2.61
N ASP A 27 1.44 29.10 -3.35
CA ASP A 27 1.22 29.02 -4.81
C ASP A 27 2.53 28.75 -5.62
N LYS A 28 3.69 29.12 -5.10
CA LYS A 28 4.99 28.79 -5.69
C LYS A 28 5.47 27.38 -5.36
N VAL A 29 5.22 26.89 -4.15
CA VAL A 29 5.57 25.53 -3.74
C VAL A 29 4.71 24.56 -4.53
N ASP A 30 3.38 24.76 -4.57
CA ASP A 30 2.46 23.93 -5.34
C ASP A 30 2.80 23.90 -6.83
N LYS A 31 3.17 25.04 -7.43
CA LYS A 31 3.60 25.10 -8.85
C LYS A 31 4.96 24.46 -9.12
N VAL A 32 5.87 24.44 -8.15
CA VAL A 32 7.16 23.75 -8.26
C VAL A 32 6.95 22.25 -8.14
N GLU A 33 6.05 21.82 -7.25
CA GLU A 33 5.70 20.43 -7.06
C GLU A 33 4.90 19.87 -8.25
N GLU A 34 3.95 20.64 -8.77
CA GLU A 34 3.22 20.32 -10.00
C GLU A 34 4.14 20.31 -11.24
N ALA A 35 5.13 21.21 -11.31
CA ALA A 35 6.15 21.20 -12.36
C ALA A 35 7.11 20.01 -12.22
N ALA A 36 7.49 19.63 -11.00
CA ALA A 36 8.31 18.44 -10.76
C ALA A 36 7.54 17.14 -11.12
N LYS A 37 6.25 17.04 -10.76
CA LYS A 37 5.37 15.95 -11.20
C LYS A 37 5.22 15.91 -12.72
N ALA A 38 5.16 17.05 -13.37
CA ALA A 38 5.06 17.15 -14.84
C ALA A 38 6.31 16.66 -15.60
N GLU A 39 7.46 16.53 -14.92
CA GLU A 39 8.71 16.02 -15.51
C GLU A 39 8.97 14.54 -15.18
N THR A 40 8.24 13.94 -14.25
CA THR A 40 8.43 12.54 -13.83
C THR A 40 7.95 11.58 -14.90
N ARG A 41 8.79 10.65 -15.29
CA ARG A 41 8.44 9.55 -16.20
C ARG A 41 7.72 8.43 -15.45
N PRO A 42 6.77 7.72 -16.09
CA PRO A 42 6.19 6.52 -15.50
C PRO A 42 7.24 5.48 -15.15
N TYR A 43 7.09 4.85 -14.00
CA TYR A 43 7.94 3.73 -13.59
C TYR A 43 7.42 2.44 -14.17
N VAL A 44 8.32 1.62 -14.73
CA VAL A 44 8.00 0.32 -15.29
C VAL A 44 8.86 -0.73 -14.63
N VAL A 45 8.24 -1.79 -14.11
CA VAL A 45 8.93 -2.90 -13.46
C VAL A 45 8.69 -4.20 -14.23
N LEU A 46 9.76 -4.87 -14.64
CA LEU A 46 9.68 -6.25 -15.11
C LEU A 46 9.63 -7.19 -13.89
N CYS A 47 8.49 -7.85 -13.69
CA CYS A 47 8.25 -8.74 -12.55
C CYS A 47 8.14 -10.19 -13.00
N PHE A 48 8.63 -11.10 -12.16
CA PHE A 48 8.63 -12.53 -12.41
C PHE A 48 8.20 -13.26 -11.14
N ASP A 49 7.05 -13.94 -11.21
CA ASP A 49 6.49 -14.72 -10.11
C ASP A 49 7.05 -16.15 -10.18
N VAL A 50 8.08 -16.43 -9.35
CA VAL A 50 8.87 -17.66 -9.39
C VAL A 50 8.29 -18.66 -8.40
N GLU A 51 7.44 -19.54 -8.91
CA GLU A 51 6.48 -20.27 -8.10
C GLU A 51 6.70 -21.78 -8.04
N ASP A 52 6.73 -22.47 -9.20
CA ASP A 52 6.59 -23.94 -9.29
C ASP A 52 7.69 -24.71 -8.58
N TYR A 53 7.36 -25.24 -7.41
CA TYR A 53 8.20 -26.17 -6.63
C TYR A 53 7.75 -27.62 -6.74
N THR A 54 6.61 -27.89 -7.40
CA THR A 54 6.01 -29.22 -7.48
C THR A 54 6.54 -30.06 -8.65
N SER A 55 6.90 -29.42 -9.74
CA SER A 55 7.42 -30.09 -10.93
C SER A 55 8.82 -30.68 -10.69
N PRO A 56 9.13 -31.88 -11.26
CA PRO A 56 10.45 -32.47 -11.16
C PRO A 56 11.47 -31.65 -11.97
N GLU A 57 12.76 -31.74 -11.62
CA GLU A 57 13.83 -31.02 -12.32
C GLU A 57 13.84 -31.31 -13.84
N SER A 58 13.50 -32.55 -14.22
CA SER A 58 13.42 -32.97 -15.64
C SER A 58 12.38 -32.18 -16.46
N ALA A 59 11.43 -31.49 -15.83
CA ALA A 59 10.49 -30.62 -16.52
C ALA A 59 11.16 -29.31 -17.04
N GLY A 60 12.31 -28.93 -16.46
CA GLY A 60 13.07 -27.74 -16.86
C GLY A 60 12.45 -26.42 -16.40
N MET A 61 11.55 -26.45 -15.41
CA MET A 61 10.94 -25.23 -14.85
C MET A 61 11.96 -24.33 -14.18
N ASP A 62 12.93 -24.93 -13.47
CA ASP A 62 13.98 -24.20 -12.75
C ASP A 62 14.92 -23.42 -13.69
N ASP A 63 15.03 -23.82 -14.94
CA ASP A 63 15.91 -23.16 -15.93
C ASP A 63 15.33 -21.84 -16.43
N ILE A 64 14.02 -21.64 -16.35
CA ILE A 64 13.36 -20.46 -16.91
C ILE A 64 13.72 -19.18 -16.16
N PRO A 65 13.58 -19.06 -14.83
CA PRO A 65 13.98 -17.85 -14.11
C PRO A 65 15.47 -17.52 -14.28
N LYS A 66 16.35 -18.55 -14.36
CA LYS A 66 17.75 -18.35 -14.69
C LYS A 66 17.93 -17.68 -16.06
N TRP A 67 17.31 -18.27 -17.07
CA TRP A 67 17.40 -17.77 -18.44
C TRP A 67 16.88 -16.31 -18.56
N LEU A 68 15.77 -15.97 -17.92
CA LEU A 68 15.21 -14.61 -17.90
C LEU A 68 16.19 -13.62 -17.23
N ALA A 69 16.73 -14.00 -16.06
CA ALA A 69 17.70 -13.20 -15.32
C ALA A 69 19.00 -12.97 -16.09
N GLU A 70 19.56 -14.04 -16.70
CA GLU A 70 20.76 -13.94 -17.51
C GLU A 70 20.55 -13.06 -18.75
N THR A 71 19.40 -13.18 -19.41
CA THR A 71 19.05 -12.34 -20.58
C THR A 71 18.99 -10.87 -20.21
N MET A 72 18.31 -10.51 -19.11
CA MET A 72 18.26 -9.12 -18.65
C MET A 72 19.65 -8.60 -18.26
N SER A 73 20.46 -9.42 -17.55
CA SER A 73 21.84 -9.04 -17.19
C SER A 73 22.70 -8.79 -18.42
N GLU A 74 22.62 -9.64 -19.46
CA GLU A 74 23.33 -9.46 -20.74
C GLU A 74 22.93 -8.16 -21.45
N MET A 75 21.67 -7.75 -21.32
CA MET A 75 21.12 -6.54 -21.96
C MET A 75 21.28 -5.30 -21.09
N GLY A 76 21.84 -5.41 -19.86
CA GLY A 76 21.98 -4.30 -18.93
C GLY A 76 20.65 -3.83 -18.33
N ALA A 77 19.64 -4.68 -18.31
CA ALA A 77 18.36 -4.46 -17.66
C ALA A 77 18.31 -5.14 -16.29
N THR A 78 17.42 -4.65 -15.42
CA THR A 78 17.11 -5.27 -14.13
C THR A 78 15.61 -5.52 -14.02
N GLY A 79 15.22 -6.51 -13.19
CA GLY A 79 13.84 -6.82 -12.88
C GLY A 79 13.68 -7.27 -11.43
N SER A 80 12.46 -7.54 -11.01
CA SER A 80 12.12 -8.05 -9.68
C SER A 80 11.61 -9.49 -9.78
N PHE A 81 12.25 -10.41 -9.07
CA PHE A 81 11.85 -11.81 -8.96
C PHE A 81 11.18 -12.05 -7.63
N PHE A 82 9.88 -12.30 -7.64
CA PHE A 82 9.11 -12.66 -6.46
C PHE A 82 9.11 -14.18 -6.32
N VAL A 83 9.75 -14.69 -5.29
CA VAL A 83 10.01 -16.12 -5.12
C VAL A 83 9.19 -16.65 -3.94
N ILE A 84 8.42 -17.72 -4.17
CA ILE A 84 7.77 -18.47 -3.08
C ILE A 84 8.85 -19.09 -2.18
N GLY A 85 8.70 -19.00 -0.86
CA GLY A 85 9.65 -19.57 0.08
C GLY A 85 9.92 -21.06 -0.15
N GLU A 86 8.87 -21.87 -0.41
CA GLU A 86 9.02 -23.30 -0.79
C GLU A 86 9.82 -23.47 -2.09
N LYS A 87 9.64 -22.60 -3.06
CA LYS A 87 10.44 -22.62 -4.29
C LYS A 87 11.92 -22.33 -4.02
N ALA A 88 12.22 -21.35 -3.19
CA ALA A 88 13.60 -21.05 -2.80
C ALA A 88 14.25 -22.24 -2.10
N ARG A 89 13.57 -22.86 -1.14
CA ARG A 89 14.04 -24.09 -0.46
C ARG A 89 14.21 -25.26 -1.41
N SER A 90 13.32 -25.41 -2.39
CA SER A 90 13.41 -26.44 -3.43
C SER A 90 14.65 -26.25 -4.31
N LEU A 91 14.94 -25.01 -4.76
CA LEU A 91 16.15 -24.69 -5.52
C LEU A 91 17.43 -24.99 -4.73
N GLU A 92 17.48 -24.64 -3.46
CA GLU A 92 18.61 -24.94 -2.57
C GLU A 92 18.78 -26.46 -2.40
N ALA A 93 17.70 -27.21 -2.12
CA ALA A 93 17.73 -28.66 -1.94
C ALA A 93 18.17 -29.40 -3.22
N ARG A 94 17.79 -28.90 -4.40
CA ARG A 94 18.20 -29.41 -5.70
C ARG A 94 19.64 -29.00 -6.09
N GLY A 95 20.30 -28.15 -5.28
CA GLY A 95 21.64 -27.65 -5.58
C GLY A 95 21.71 -26.66 -6.74
N ARG A 96 20.59 -26.02 -7.12
CA ARG A 96 20.49 -25.10 -8.27
C ARG A 96 21.08 -23.73 -7.95
N ARG A 97 22.37 -23.72 -7.55
CA ARG A 97 23.11 -22.48 -7.30
C ARG A 97 23.18 -21.57 -8.51
N ASP A 98 23.25 -22.16 -9.71
CA ASP A 98 23.25 -21.44 -10.98
C ASP A 98 21.99 -20.58 -11.18
N VAL A 99 20.83 -21.07 -10.77
CA VAL A 99 19.54 -20.34 -10.80
C VAL A 99 19.52 -19.25 -9.74
N ILE A 100 19.90 -19.60 -8.51
CA ILE A 100 19.94 -18.69 -7.35
C ILE A 100 20.89 -17.51 -7.66
N GLU A 101 22.10 -17.76 -8.11
CA GLU A 101 23.10 -16.73 -8.43
C GLU A 101 22.67 -15.85 -9.61
N ALA A 102 21.92 -16.39 -10.59
CA ALA A 102 21.38 -15.61 -11.70
C ALA A 102 20.34 -14.60 -11.21
N MET A 103 19.34 -15.06 -10.45
CA MET A 103 18.30 -14.18 -9.89
C MET A 103 18.85 -13.19 -8.87
N ALA A 104 19.83 -13.56 -8.05
CA ALA A 104 20.44 -12.69 -7.04
C ALA A 104 21.16 -11.45 -7.61
N ARG A 105 21.38 -11.37 -8.93
CA ARG A 105 21.88 -10.15 -9.61
C ARG A 105 20.79 -9.11 -9.84
N HIS A 106 19.54 -9.46 -9.56
CA HIS A 106 18.35 -8.64 -9.71
C HIS A 106 17.72 -8.41 -8.33
N ASP A 107 16.60 -7.70 -8.28
CA ASP A 107 15.84 -7.57 -7.06
C ASP A 107 15.08 -8.87 -6.77
N VAL A 108 15.23 -9.42 -5.55
CA VAL A 108 14.49 -10.60 -5.11
C VAL A 108 13.53 -10.19 -4.01
N GLY A 109 12.23 -10.43 -4.25
CA GLY A 109 11.13 -10.23 -3.33
C GLY A 109 10.51 -11.56 -2.89
N SER A 110 9.59 -11.51 -1.94
CA SER A 110 8.78 -12.65 -1.51
C SER A 110 7.50 -12.77 -2.34
N HIS A 111 7.06 -14.01 -2.61
CA HIS A 111 5.77 -14.33 -3.22
C HIS A 111 4.95 -15.23 -2.33
N THR A 112 4.86 -14.89 -1.04
CA THR A 112 4.43 -15.68 0.09
C THR A 112 5.37 -16.85 0.43
N ASN A 113 5.32 -17.31 1.68
CA ASN A 113 6.23 -18.38 2.13
C ASN A 113 5.85 -19.74 1.56
N PHE A 114 4.55 -20.08 1.56
CA PHE A 114 4.06 -21.42 1.22
C PHE A 114 3.30 -21.49 -0.11
N GLY A 115 3.06 -20.34 -0.76
CA GLY A 115 2.33 -20.27 -2.03
C GLY A 115 0.91 -20.82 -1.93
N SER A 116 0.63 -21.86 -2.71
CA SER A 116 -0.70 -22.47 -2.82
C SER A 116 -0.99 -23.55 -1.78
N ILE A 117 -0.07 -23.87 -0.86
CA ILE A 117 -0.30 -24.88 0.20
C ILE A 117 -1.41 -24.38 1.14
N HIS A 118 -2.39 -25.25 1.43
CA HIS A 118 -3.47 -24.93 2.35
C HIS A 118 -3.10 -25.19 3.83
N PRO A 119 -3.58 -24.32 4.76
CA PRO A 119 -4.36 -23.13 4.44
C PRO A 119 -3.51 -22.05 3.76
N THR A 120 -4.07 -21.40 2.72
CA THR A 120 -3.46 -20.22 2.10
C THR A 120 -3.45 -19.04 3.09
N VAL A 121 -2.76 -17.96 2.75
CA VAL A 121 -2.77 -16.72 3.57
C VAL A 121 -4.19 -16.25 3.88
N THR A 122 -5.04 -16.15 2.87
CA THR A 122 -6.43 -15.69 3.02
C THR A 122 -7.25 -16.62 3.89
N GLU A 123 -7.11 -17.94 3.70
CA GLU A 123 -7.79 -18.95 4.52
C GLU A 123 -7.33 -18.96 5.97
N THR A 124 -6.06 -18.68 6.21
CA THR A 124 -5.50 -18.52 7.56
C THR A 124 -6.08 -17.31 8.28
N LEU A 125 -6.34 -16.23 7.53
CA LEU A 125 -6.79 -14.95 8.06
C LEU A 125 -8.32 -14.79 8.08
N GLU A 126 -9.07 -15.69 7.45
CA GLU A 126 -10.52 -15.60 7.21
C GLU A 126 -11.33 -15.14 8.43
N HIS A 127 -11.03 -15.70 9.61
CA HIS A 127 -11.70 -15.39 10.89
C HIS A 127 -10.73 -14.96 12.00
N ALA A 128 -9.45 -14.72 11.66
CA ALA A 128 -8.47 -14.32 12.65
C ALA A 128 -8.72 -12.88 13.12
N ALA A 129 -8.64 -12.62 14.42
CA ALA A 129 -8.60 -11.27 14.93
C ALA A 129 -7.40 -10.50 14.34
N PHE A 130 -7.49 -9.16 14.24
CA PHE A 130 -6.47 -8.39 13.53
C PHE A 130 -5.06 -8.64 14.07
N ASP A 131 -4.84 -8.43 15.39
CA ASP A 131 -3.52 -8.57 16.00
C ASP A 131 -3.02 -10.03 15.98
N GLU A 132 -3.91 -11.01 16.19
CA GLU A 132 -3.58 -12.43 16.10
C GLU A 132 -3.15 -12.80 14.66
N GLY A 133 -3.87 -12.30 13.66
CA GLY A 133 -3.51 -12.50 12.26
C GLY A 133 -2.18 -11.84 11.90
N VAL A 134 -1.91 -10.64 12.44
CA VAL A 134 -0.61 -9.96 12.26
C VAL A 134 0.53 -10.79 12.82
N GLU A 135 0.43 -11.30 14.04
CA GLU A 135 1.48 -12.14 14.65
C GLU A 135 1.65 -13.47 13.88
N THR A 136 0.54 -14.08 13.44
CA THR A 136 0.60 -15.29 12.59
C THR A 136 1.34 -15.03 11.28
N MET A 137 1.09 -13.89 10.63
CA MET A 137 1.79 -13.54 9.39
C MET A 137 3.25 -13.17 9.62
N LEU A 138 3.58 -12.55 10.75
CA LEU A 138 4.97 -12.30 11.12
C LEU A 138 5.77 -13.59 11.27
N ASP A 139 5.18 -14.60 11.89
CA ASP A 139 5.82 -15.91 12.05
C ASP A 139 5.96 -16.62 10.70
N ASN A 140 4.88 -16.70 9.93
CA ASN A 140 4.84 -17.46 8.68
C ASN A 140 5.67 -16.78 7.57
N GLU A 141 5.39 -15.53 7.27
CA GLU A 141 6.06 -14.81 6.18
C GLU A 141 7.47 -14.37 6.59
N GLY A 142 7.69 -14.06 7.88
CA GLY A 142 9.01 -13.76 8.44
C GLY A 142 10.00 -14.89 8.21
N ALA A 143 9.59 -16.14 8.44
CA ALA A 143 10.42 -17.32 8.14
C ALA A 143 10.76 -17.43 6.64
N GLY A 144 9.80 -17.10 5.76
CA GLY A 144 10.03 -17.03 4.30
C GLY A 144 11.06 -15.96 3.93
N PHE A 145 10.95 -14.77 4.53
CA PHE A 145 11.92 -13.68 4.32
C PHE A 145 13.32 -14.05 4.77
N ASP A 146 13.46 -14.71 5.91
CA ASP A 146 14.75 -15.17 6.44
C ASP A 146 15.39 -16.24 5.52
N ASP A 147 14.59 -17.17 4.98
CA ASP A 147 15.06 -18.15 4.01
C ASP A 147 15.50 -17.48 2.69
N LEU A 148 14.72 -16.53 2.18
CA LEU A 148 15.08 -15.79 0.97
C LEU A 148 16.38 -14.99 1.16
N GLU A 149 16.53 -14.29 2.29
CA GLU A 149 17.75 -13.56 2.64
C GLU A 149 18.96 -14.51 2.71
N ARG A 150 18.81 -15.65 3.36
CA ARG A 150 19.87 -16.66 3.49
C ARG A 150 20.26 -17.27 2.13
N ILE A 151 19.28 -17.56 1.27
CA ILE A 151 19.49 -18.24 0.00
C ILE A 151 20.03 -17.28 -1.06
N PHE A 152 19.44 -16.09 -1.20
CA PHE A 152 19.78 -15.10 -2.25
C PHE A 152 20.75 -14.00 -1.78
N GLY A 153 21.05 -13.91 -0.47
CA GLY A 153 21.96 -12.91 0.06
C GLY A 153 21.39 -11.49 0.12
N GLN A 154 20.08 -11.34 -0.03
CA GLN A 154 19.37 -10.05 0.07
C GLN A 154 18.01 -10.25 0.73
N ARG A 155 17.71 -9.41 1.75
CA ARG A 155 16.39 -9.40 2.38
C ARG A 155 15.35 -8.84 1.40
N PRO A 156 14.18 -9.47 1.23
CA PRO A 156 13.11 -8.94 0.39
C PRO A 156 12.70 -7.53 0.82
N ALA A 157 12.61 -6.60 -0.14
CA ALA A 157 12.06 -5.26 0.08
C ALA A 157 10.55 -5.20 -0.11
N ALA A 158 9.98 -6.22 -0.73
CA ALA A 158 8.55 -6.32 -1.01
C ALA A 158 8.09 -7.78 -1.03
N LEU A 159 6.79 -7.95 -0.74
CA LEU A 159 6.04 -9.18 -0.98
C LEU A 159 5.00 -8.92 -2.06
N ALA A 160 5.03 -9.69 -3.15
CA ALA A 160 3.98 -9.68 -4.15
C ALA A 160 2.89 -10.69 -3.78
N ARG A 161 1.65 -10.30 -3.94
CA ARG A 161 0.49 -11.16 -3.69
C ARG A 161 0.50 -12.38 -4.60
N HIS A 162 0.53 -13.58 -4.01
CA HIS A 162 0.37 -14.82 -4.74
C HIS A 162 -1.12 -15.11 -4.95
N GLY A 163 -1.57 -15.07 -6.20
CA GLY A 163 -2.98 -15.27 -6.52
C GLY A 163 -3.92 -14.41 -5.67
N GLY A 164 -4.87 -15.03 -4.97
CA GLY A 164 -5.82 -14.37 -4.07
C GLY A 164 -5.33 -14.16 -2.63
N SER A 165 -4.04 -14.34 -2.33
CA SER A 165 -3.48 -14.28 -0.97
C SER A 165 -3.51 -12.87 -0.38
N TYR A 166 -4.60 -12.52 0.29
CA TYR A 166 -4.83 -11.19 0.86
C TYR A 166 -5.40 -11.26 2.29
N GLY A 167 -5.04 -10.29 3.08
CA GLY A 167 -5.64 -9.90 4.34
C GLY A 167 -4.95 -8.64 4.86
N PRO A 168 -5.69 -7.67 5.45
CA PRO A 168 -5.09 -6.46 6.00
C PRO A 168 -4.09 -6.77 7.13
N GLN A 169 -4.21 -7.92 7.79
CA GLN A 169 -3.27 -8.42 8.78
C GLN A 169 -1.91 -8.76 8.15
N LEU A 170 -1.88 -9.41 6.96
CA LEU A 170 -0.64 -9.61 6.22
C LEU A 170 0.02 -8.28 5.88
N VAL A 171 -0.78 -7.33 5.37
CA VAL A 171 -0.26 -5.99 5.01
C VAL A 171 0.33 -5.29 6.24
N ALA A 172 -0.36 -5.35 7.39
CA ALA A 172 0.14 -4.80 8.65
C ALA A 172 1.43 -5.51 9.16
N ALA A 173 1.54 -6.82 8.97
CA ALA A 173 2.75 -7.57 9.30
C ALA A 173 3.95 -7.08 8.48
N LEU A 174 3.75 -6.79 7.19
CA LEU A 174 4.81 -6.28 6.33
C LEU A 174 5.35 -4.92 6.80
N SER A 175 4.53 -4.06 7.43
CA SER A 175 5.02 -2.81 8.03
C SER A 175 6.06 -3.06 9.11
N LYS A 176 5.84 -4.08 9.95
CA LYS A 176 6.77 -4.50 11.01
C LYS A 176 8.04 -5.17 10.44
N MET A 177 7.93 -5.77 9.26
CA MET A 177 9.05 -6.40 8.54
C MET A 177 9.86 -5.40 7.70
N GLY A 178 9.36 -4.16 7.51
CA GLY A 178 9.96 -3.12 6.69
C GLY A 178 9.87 -3.39 5.19
N ALA A 179 8.81 -4.07 4.74
CA ALA A 179 8.59 -4.47 3.35
C ALA A 179 7.29 -3.85 2.79
N ALA A 180 7.26 -3.65 1.48
CA ALA A 180 6.07 -3.22 0.75
C ALA A 180 5.18 -4.41 0.35
N TYR A 181 3.92 -4.11 0.03
CA TYR A 181 2.98 -5.06 -0.54
C TYR A 181 2.70 -4.73 -2.01
N VAL A 182 2.88 -5.69 -2.90
CA VAL A 182 2.73 -5.55 -4.35
C VAL A 182 1.51 -6.32 -4.84
N TYR A 183 0.87 -5.85 -5.90
CA TYR A 183 -0.43 -6.32 -6.41
C TYR A 183 -1.54 -6.13 -5.37
N SER A 184 -1.49 -5.01 -4.66
CA SER A 184 -2.48 -4.65 -3.64
C SER A 184 -3.87 -4.47 -4.24
N PRO A 185 -4.95 -4.96 -3.60
CA PRO A 185 -6.31 -4.64 -3.97
C PRO A 185 -6.73 -3.24 -3.47
N VAL A 186 -5.86 -2.53 -2.76
CA VAL A 186 -6.14 -1.20 -2.20
C VAL A 186 -5.49 -0.13 -3.03
N SER A 187 -6.28 0.86 -3.46
CA SER A 187 -5.83 1.98 -4.28
C SER A 187 -6.59 3.26 -3.94
N LEU A 188 -6.09 4.38 -4.44
CA LEU A 188 -6.78 5.67 -4.47
C LEU A 188 -6.85 6.18 -5.91
N PRO A 189 -7.87 6.93 -6.29
CA PRO A 189 -7.98 7.49 -7.63
C PRO A 189 -6.73 8.31 -8.01
N GLY A 190 -6.08 7.94 -9.10
CA GLY A 190 -4.86 8.60 -9.58
C GLY A 190 -3.57 8.24 -8.84
N HIS A 191 -3.60 7.28 -7.91
CA HIS A 191 -2.44 6.84 -7.14
C HIS A 191 -2.30 5.33 -7.14
N ASN A 192 -1.25 4.81 -7.78
CA ASN A 192 -0.90 3.38 -7.79
C ASN A 192 0.01 2.99 -6.63
N ALA A 193 0.55 3.97 -5.92
CA ALA A 193 1.29 3.77 -4.67
C ALA A 193 0.55 4.45 -3.53
N VAL A 194 0.21 3.69 -2.49
CA VAL A 194 -0.54 4.17 -1.31
C VAL A 194 0.05 3.59 -0.03
N TRP A 195 -0.12 4.30 1.07
CA TRP A 195 0.06 3.74 2.40
C TRP A 195 -1.27 3.16 2.86
N PHE A 196 -1.26 1.91 3.29
CA PHE A 196 -2.42 1.21 3.86
C PHE A 196 -1.94 0.20 4.90
N ALA A 197 -2.62 0.10 6.04
CA ALA A 197 -2.19 -0.68 7.20
C ALA A 197 -0.71 -0.42 7.55
N ASN A 198 -0.30 0.86 7.48
CA ASN A 198 1.05 1.37 7.72
C ASN A 198 2.14 0.75 6.82
N THR A 199 1.77 0.13 5.73
CA THR A 199 2.65 -0.47 4.72
C THR A 199 2.53 0.28 3.40
N LEU A 200 3.65 0.42 2.68
CA LEU A 200 3.64 0.89 1.31
C LEU A 200 3.03 -0.19 0.41
N ASN A 201 1.97 0.16 -0.29
CA ASN A 201 1.24 -0.73 -1.19
C ASN A 201 1.38 -0.24 -2.62
N PHE A 202 1.63 -1.15 -3.56
CA PHE A 202 1.60 -0.89 -4.99
C PHE A 202 0.41 -1.61 -5.60
N HIS A 203 -0.55 -0.82 -6.10
CA HIS A 203 -1.69 -1.32 -6.86
C HIS A 203 -1.31 -1.57 -8.31
N GLY A 204 -1.95 -2.52 -8.94
CA GLY A 204 -1.64 -2.90 -10.30
C GLY A 204 -2.57 -2.32 -11.35
N GLU A 205 -2.68 -0.99 -11.46
CA GLU A 205 -3.24 -0.43 -12.68
C GLU A 205 -2.25 -0.59 -13.84
N GLY A 206 -2.30 -1.61 -14.56
CA GLY A 206 -1.38 -1.83 -15.65
C GLY A 206 -1.00 -3.27 -15.78
N ASP A 207 -1.93 -4.14 -15.42
CA ASP A 207 -1.85 -5.50 -15.88
C ASP A 207 -1.81 -5.48 -17.42
N PHE A 208 -0.61 -5.58 -17.95
CA PHE A 208 -0.40 -5.67 -19.39
C PHE A 208 -0.80 -7.04 -19.94
N GLY A 209 -1.49 -7.85 -19.12
CA GLY A 209 -1.76 -9.23 -19.40
C GLY A 209 -0.51 -10.11 -19.24
N PHE A 210 -0.73 -11.39 -19.37
CA PHE A 210 0.34 -12.37 -19.25
C PHE A 210 1.07 -12.52 -20.59
N PHE A 211 2.29 -12.01 -20.65
CA PHE A 211 3.17 -12.22 -21.81
C PHE A 211 3.61 -13.68 -21.97
N ASP A 212 3.43 -14.49 -20.96
CA ASP A 212 3.89 -15.88 -20.90
C ASP A 212 3.48 -16.70 -22.12
N ASP A 213 2.22 -16.62 -22.53
CA ASP A 213 1.71 -17.31 -23.71
C ASP A 213 2.16 -16.63 -25.00
N ALA A 214 2.24 -15.31 -25.00
CA ALA A 214 2.59 -14.52 -26.18
C ALA A 214 4.06 -14.67 -26.60
N TYR A 215 4.96 -14.94 -25.66
CA TYR A 215 6.37 -15.15 -26.03
C TYR A 215 6.57 -16.26 -27.07
N HIS A 216 5.69 -17.24 -27.14
CA HIS A 216 5.82 -18.41 -28.00
C HIS A 216 5.29 -18.21 -29.41
N ASP A 217 4.59 -17.13 -29.70
CA ASP A 217 3.93 -16.87 -30.99
C ASP A 217 4.00 -15.37 -31.36
N ASP A 218 4.66 -15.04 -32.45
CA ASP A 218 4.74 -13.66 -32.95
C ASP A 218 3.36 -13.05 -33.24
N ALA A 219 2.38 -13.87 -33.63
CA ALA A 219 1.02 -13.39 -33.87
C ALA A 219 0.28 -12.93 -32.59
N LEU A 220 0.70 -13.43 -31.42
CA LEU A 220 0.23 -12.98 -30.12
C LEU A 220 1.12 -11.88 -29.56
N PHE A 221 2.43 -11.99 -29.73
CA PHE A 221 3.41 -11.10 -29.12
C PHE A 221 3.35 -9.68 -29.72
N ASP A 222 3.30 -9.54 -31.04
CA ASP A 222 3.32 -8.24 -31.70
C ASP A 222 2.13 -7.34 -31.31
N PRO A 223 0.85 -7.84 -31.26
CA PRO A 223 -0.26 -7.07 -30.73
C PRO A 223 -0.12 -6.67 -29.25
N MET A 224 0.39 -7.57 -28.41
CA MET A 224 0.62 -7.25 -26.99
C MET A 224 1.69 -6.17 -26.84
N LEU A 225 2.77 -6.25 -27.60
CA LEU A 225 3.81 -5.22 -27.60
C LEU A 225 3.25 -3.86 -28.05
N ALA A 226 2.39 -3.86 -29.09
CA ALA A 226 1.74 -2.64 -29.54
C ALA A 226 0.75 -2.06 -28.49
N ALA A 227 0.08 -2.94 -27.72
CA ALA A 227 -0.85 -2.50 -26.66
C ALA A 227 -0.14 -1.77 -25.50
N LEU A 228 1.17 -1.91 -25.34
CA LEU A 228 1.93 -1.13 -24.35
C LEU A 228 1.87 0.37 -24.61
N ASP A 229 1.86 0.77 -25.87
CA ASP A 229 1.77 2.18 -26.26
C ASP A 229 0.40 2.78 -25.96
N GLU A 230 -0.64 1.97 -25.91
CA GLU A 230 -1.99 2.41 -25.51
C GLU A 230 -2.10 2.57 -23.99
N LYS A 231 -1.45 1.70 -23.22
CA LYS A 231 -1.46 1.71 -21.75
C LYS A 231 -0.50 2.76 -21.16
N ILE A 232 0.65 2.96 -21.80
CA ILE A 232 1.60 4.03 -21.45
C ILE A 232 1.85 4.88 -22.69
N PRO A 233 0.92 5.79 -23.03
CA PRO A 233 1.08 6.67 -24.18
C PRO A 233 2.40 7.45 -24.13
N ALA A 234 3.05 7.59 -25.29
CA ALA A 234 4.29 8.33 -25.36
C ALA A 234 4.13 9.76 -24.83
N GLY A 235 5.05 10.17 -23.98
CA GLY A 235 5.00 11.49 -23.36
C GLY A 235 4.11 11.60 -22.13
N THR A 236 3.54 10.49 -21.62
CA THR A 236 2.89 10.49 -20.32
C THR A 236 3.83 11.03 -19.25
N ARG A 237 3.35 11.96 -18.42
CA ARG A 237 4.12 12.63 -17.36
C ARG A 237 3.27 12.77 -16.11
N GLY A 238 3.94 12.97 -14.99
CA GLY A 238 3.31 13.40 -13.75
C GLY A 238 2.55 12.32 -13.01
N LEU A 239 2.84 11.06 -13.27
CA LEU A 239 2.11 9.96 -12.67
C LEU A 239 3.02 9.16 -11.75
N ASP A 240 2.53 8.89 -10.54
CA ASP A 240 2.99 7.80 -9.70
C ASP A 240 2.55 6.45 -10.32
N VAL A 241 2.66 6.35 -11.66
CA VAL A 241 2.27 5.13 -12.37
C VAL A 241 3.39 4.13 -12.24
N VAL A 242 3.10 3.09 -11.50
CA VAL A 242 3.90 1.88 -11.50
C VAL A 242 3.21 0.88 -12.42
N ALA A 243 3.67 0.79 -13.66
CA ALA A 243 3.24 -0.27 -14.53
C ALA A 243 4.15 -1.49 -14.32
N PHE A 244 3.58 -2.67 -14.24
CA PHE A 244 4.36 -3.89 -14.10
C PHE A 244 3.95 -4.94 -15.13
N PHE A 245 4.91 -5.78 -15.44
CA PHE A 245 4.71 -6.96 -16.28
C PHE A 245 4.81 -8.17 -15.37
N ALA A 246 3.68 -8.74 -15.00
CA ALA A 246 3.64 -10.02 -14.32
C ALA A 246 3.97 -11.12 -15.32
N ASN A 247 5.09 -11.78 -15.12
CA ASN A 247 5.51 -12.94 -15.89
C ASN A 247 5.63 -14.14 -14.95
N HIS A 248 5.13 -15.27 -15.38
CA HIS A 248 5.23 -16.52 -14.64
C HIS A 248 6.23 -17.46 -15.34
N PRO A 249 7.47 -17.58 -14.86
CA PRO A 249 8.45 -18.49 -15.43
C PRO A 249 7.93 -19.92 -15.63
N SER A 250 7.06 -20.40 -14.74
CA SER A 250 6.37 -21.68 -14.91
C SER A 250 5.55 -21.72 -16.21
N LYS A 251 4.75 -20.69 -16.50
CA LYS A 251 3.92 -20.58 -17.71
C LYS A 251 4.73 -20.41 -18.98
N VAL A 252 5.92 -19.86 -18.91
CA VAL A 252 6.82 -19.85 -20.07
C VAL A 252 7.23 -21.27 -20.47
N ARG A 253 7.27 -22.23 -19.55
CA ARG A 253 7.61 -23.63 -19.81
C ARG A 253 6.38 -24.53 -19.96
N SER A 254 5.25 -24.18 -19.34
CA SER A 254 4.02 -24.98 -19.34
C SER A 254 2.85 -24.22 -19.98
N ILE A 255 1.81 -24.96 -20.36
CA ILE A 255 0.55 -24.40 -20.89
C ILE A 255 -0.37 -24.02 -19.73
N GLU A 256 -0.35 -24.79 -18.65
CA GLU A 256 -1.19 -24.64 -17.46
C GLU A 256 -0.39 -24.09 -16.29
N PHE A 257 -1.05 -23.46 -15.34
CA PHE A 257 -0.44 -23.10 -14.07
C PHE A 257 -0.16 -24.36 -13.24
N TRP A 258 0.97 -24.39 -12.54
CA TRP A 258 1.44 -25.49 -11.71
C TRP A 258 0.54 -25.73 -10.48
N ASP A 259 -0.13 -24.67 -10.00
CA ASP A 259 -0.96 -24.65 -8.80
C ASP A 259 -2.33 -25.33 -8.98
N PHE A 260 -2.63 -25.85 -10.18
CA PHE A 260 -3.81 -26.70 -10.37
C PHE A 260 -3.83 -27.91 -9.43
N ASN A 261 -2.67 -28.30 -8.90
CA ASN A 261 -2.56 -29.31 -7.85
C ASN A 261 -3.32 -28.95 -6.58
N TYR A 262 -3.54 -27.67 -6.33
CA TYR A 262 -4.13 -27.12 -5.11
C TYR A 262 -5.55 -26.57 -5.28
N TYR A 263 -6.12 -26.67 -6.46
CA TYR A 263 -7.45 -26.10 -6.75
C TYR A 263 -8.52 -26.62 -5.79
N LYS A 264 -9.40 -25.69 -5.37
CA LYS A 264 -10.56 -25.94 -4.50
C LYS A 264 -10.22 -26.57 -3.15
N GLY A 265 -9.12 -26.17 -2.56
CA GLY A 265 -8.70 -26.64 -1.26
C GLY A 265 -7.98 -27.99 -1.29
N ALA A 266 -7.61 -28.52 -2.45
CA ALA A 266 -6.78 -29.72 -2.54
C ALA A 266 -5.37 -29.45 -1.98
N ASN A 267 -4.84 -30.40 -1.20
CA ASN A 267 -3.51 -30.27 -0.60
C ASN A 267 -2.72 -31.59 -0.74
N PRO A 268 -2.37 -32.00 -1.98
CA PRO A 268 -1.72 -33.28 -2.24
C PRO A 268 -0.30 -33.30 -1.69
N GLY A 269 0.14 -34.45 -1.25
CA GLY A 269 1.54 -34.68 -0.88
C GLY A 269 2.47 -34.72 -2.11
N PRO A 270 3.80 -34.64 -1.88
CA PRO A 270 4.79 -34.60 -2.97
C PRO A 270 4.70 -35.78 -3.95
N ASP A 271 4.30 -36.95 -3.48
CA ASP A 271 4.16 -38.17 -4.31
C ASP A 271 2.91 -38.12 -5.21
N GLU A 272 2.00 -37.20 -4.97
CA GLU A 272 0.75 -37.03 -5.73
C GLU A 272 0.78 -35.83 -6.68
N TRP A 273 1.83 -34.99 -6.63
CA TRP A 273 1.96 -33.83 -7.50
C TRP A 273 2.02 -34.21 -8.97
N LYS A 274 1.31 -33.45 -9.78
CA LYS A 274 1.26 -33.64 -11.22
C LYS A 274 2.01 -32.49 -11.89
N THR A 275 2.82 -32.84 -12.87
CA THR A 275 3.48 -31.86 -13.73
C THR A 275 2.47 -31.28 -14.73
N PRO A 276 2.38 -29.96 -14.91
CA PRO A 276 1.54 -29.36 -15.94
C PRO A 276 2.00 -29.75 -17.34
N GLU A 277 1.13 -29.64 -18.33
CA GLU A 277 1.48 -29.88 -19.72
C GLU A 277 2.59 -28.93 -20.18
N LEU A 278 3.69 -29.50 -20.68
CA LEU A 278 4.86 -28.74 -21.08
C LEU A 278 4.75 -28.26 -22.53
N ARG A 279 5.19 -27.02 -22.77
CA ARG A 279 5.30 -26.51 -24.15
C ARG A 279 6.37 -27.24 -24.94
N PRO A 280 6.21 -27.38 -26.27
CA PRO A 280 7.24 -27.91 -27.12
C PRO A 280 8.57 -27.15 -27.01
N LEU A 281 9.70 -27.87 -27.00
CA LEU A 281 11.02 -27.24 -26.87
C LEU A 281 11.33 -26.29 -28.02
N GLU A 282 10.77 -26.56 -29.20
CA GLU A 282 10.94 -25.75 -30.40
C GLU A 282 10.39 -24.34 -30.23
N SER A 283 9.34 -24.15 -29.42
CA SER A 283 8.76 -22.83 -29.15
C SER A 283 9.64 -21.97 -28.23
N MET A 284 10.55 -22.60 -27.48
CA MET A 284 11.43 -21.88 -26.54
C MET A 284 12.41 -20.92 -27.22
N GLU A 285 12.83 -21.20 -28.44
CA GLU A 285 13.68 -20.26 -29.21
C GLU A 285 12.91 -18.99 -29.57
N THR A 286 11.64 -19.13 -29.96
CA THR A 286 10.75 -18.00 -30.21
C THR A 286 10.52 -17.20 -28.91
N ALA A 287 10.27 -17.89 -27.80
CA ALA A 287 10.09 -17.25 -26.49
C ALA A 287 11.34 -16.43 -26.09
N ARG A 288 12.53 -16.97 -26.25
CA ARG A 288 13.79 -16.26 -25.97
C ARG A 288 13.98 -15.02 -26.82
N ARG A 289 13.68 -15.13 -28.11
CA ARG A 289 13.75 -13.99 -29.04
C ARG A 289 12.74 -12.91 -28.62
N ASN A 290 11.51 -13.27 -28.36
CA ASN A 290 10.46 -12.33 -28.03
C ASN A 290 10.66 -11.67 -26.68
N PHE A 291 11.17 -12.37 -25.68
CA PHE A 291 11.57 -11.74 -24.42
C PHE A 291 12.68 -10.70 -24.62
N ARG A 292 13.71 -11.00 -25.45
CA ARG A 292 14.72 -9.99 -25.80
C ARG A 292 14.10 -8.77 -26.48
N ARG A 293 13.17 -8.97 -27.41
CA ARG A 293 12.45 -7.87 -28.07
C ARG A 293 11.66 -7.01 -27.09
N LEU A 294 11.04 -7.61 -26.06
CA LEU A 294 10.35 -6.86 -24.99
C LEU A 294 11.35 -5.98 -24.23
N VAL A 295 12.47 -6.54 -23.79
CA VAL A 295 13.50 -5.79 -23.05
C VAL A 295 14.09 -4.68 -23.93
N GLU A 296 14.42 -4.95 -25.20
CA GLU A 296 14.91 -3.95 -26.16
C GLU A 296 13.89 -2.82 -26.36
N TYR A 297 12.62 -3.18 -26.51
CA TYR A 297 11.55 -2.21 -26.67
C TYR A 297 11.44 -1.28 -25.45
N LEU A 298 11.39 -1.84 -24.25
CA LEU A 298 11.30 -1.05 -23.01
C LEU A 298 12.53 -0.15 -22.83
N GLN A 299 13.73 -0.65 -23.13
CA GLN A 299 14.95 0.16 -23.07
C GLN A 299 15.03 1.24 -24.15
N SER A 300 14.32 1.08 -25.26
CA SER A 300 14.25 2.08 -26.32
C SER A 300 13.34 3.27 -26.00
N ARG A 301 12.46 3.12 -25.01
CA ARG A 301 11.53 4.16 -24.52
C ARG A 301 12.27 5.10 -23.59
N ASP A 302 12.52 6.33 -24.02
CA ASP A 302 13.16 7.40 -23.22
C ASP A 302 12.16 8.15 -22.31
N ASP A 303 10.86 7.87 -22.48
CA ASP A 303 9.75 8.48 -21.75
C ASP A 303 9.27 7.64 -20.56
N ILE A 304 9.88 6.48 -20.29
CA ILE A 304 9.65 5.65 -19.10
C ILE A 304 10.94 5.50 -18.28
N GLU A 305 10.80 5.07 -17.02
CA GLU A 305 11.91 4.66 -16.16
C GLU A 305 11.79 3.17 -15.83
N LEU A 306 12.63 2.34 -16.44
CA LEU A 306 12.70 0.92 -16.11
C LEU A 306 13.41 0.74 -14.77
N THR A 307 12.74 0.11 -13.80
CA THR A 307 13.18 0.06 -12.41
C THR A 307 12.86 -1.28 -11.72
N THR A 308 13.06 -1.37 -10.41
CA THR A 308 12.72 -2.52 -9.57
C THR A 308 11.84 -2.10 -8.41
N TYR A 309 11.12 -3.05 -7.79
CA TYR A 309 10.34 -2.73 -6.60
C TYR A 309 11.20 -2.28 -5.42
N ARG A 310 12.41 -2.80 -5.25
CA ARG A 310 13.36 -2.31 -4.25
C ARG A 310 13.65 -0.81 -4.42
N ALA A 311 13.93 -0.38 -5.64
CA ALA A 311 14.14 1.04 -5.94
C ALA A 311 12.86 1.87 -5.72
N MET A 312 11.70 1.30 -6.04
CA MET A 312 10.41 1.95 -5.76
C MET A 312 10.16 2.11 -4.26
N VAL A 313 10.47 1.09 -3.45
CA VAL A 313 10.37 1.16 -1.99
C VAL A 313 11.28 2.26 -1.44
N GLU A 314 12.50 2.39 -1.93
CA GLU A 314 13.43 3.46 -1.52
C GLU A 314 12.88 4.86 -1.87
N ARG A 315 12.20 4.99 -3.00
CA ARG A 315 11.67 6.26 -3.52
C ARG A 315 10.36 6.68 -2.85
N PHE A 316 9.44 5.76 -2.65
CA PHE A 316 8.10 6.04 -2.09
C PHE A 316 8.01 5.77 -0.58
N GLY A 317 9.01 5.13 0.01
CA GLY A 317 8.99 4.65 1.40
C GLY A 317 9.17 5.74 2.47
N ARG A 318 9.28 7.01 2.09
CA ARG A 318 9.46 8.11 3.04
C ARG A 318 8.13 8.76 3.38
N GLN A 319 7.90 8.97 4.67
CA GLN A 319 6.73 9.65 5.21
C GLN A 319 7.17 10.81 6.11
N PRO A 320 6.34 11.85 6.30
CA PRO A 320 6.61 12.88 7.31
C PRO A 320 6.70 12.26 8.71
N ASP A 321 7.65 12.71 9.50
CA ASP A 321 7.80 12.29 10.90
C ASP A 321 7.05 13.23 11.87
N THR A 322 6.69 14.42 11.39
CA THR A 322 6.01 15.44 12.19
C THR A 322 4.94 16.16 11.37
N ILE A 323 3.97 16.77 12.06
CA ILE A 323 2.97 17.67 11.50
C ILE A 323 2.97 18.97 12.27
N ASP A 324 3.09 20.11 11.59
CA ASP A 324 3.03 21.42 12.22
C ASP A 324 1.59 21.87 12.51
N THR A 325 1.46 22.78 13.47
CA THR A 325 0.18 23.33 13.93
C THR A 325 -0.66 23.93 12.80
N ALA A 326 -0.03 24.61 11.83
CA ALA A 326 -0.77 25.24 10.75
C ALA A 326 -1.34 24.22 9.78
N ARG A 327 -0.55 23.19 9.45
CA ARG A 327 -0.97 22.10 8.57
C ARG A 327 -2.10 21.26 9.22
N LEU A 328 -1.97 20.93 10.50
CA LEU A 328 -3.02 20.24 11.22
C LEU A 328 -4.33 21.04 11.29
N ALA A 329 -4.24 22.38 11.48
CA ALA A 329 -5.41 23.25 11.45
C ALA A 329 -6.07 23.30 10.05
N GLU A 330 -5.29 23.22 8.97
CA GLU A 330 -5.82 23.16 7.61
C GLU A 330 -6.60 21.87 7.36
N ILE A 331 -6.05 20.72 7.77
CA ILE A 331 -6.73 19.42 7.67
C ILE A 331 -7.99 19.41 8.56
N ALA A 332 -7.91 19.91 9.78
CA ALA A 332 -9.06 20.01 10.68
C ALA A 332 -10.22 20.85 10.08
N ARG A 333 -9.92 21.95 9.39
CA ARG A 333 -10.94 22.74 8.67
C ARG A 333 -11.58 21.94 7.54
N ARG A 334 -10.76 21.23 6.74
CA ARG A 334 -11.28 20.40 5.67
C ARG A 334 -12.22 19.31 6.18
N ILE A 335 -11.90 18.63 7.28
CA ILE A 335 -12.77 17.62 7.91
C ILE A 335 -14.13 18.22 8.27
N LEU A 336 -14.17 19.43 8.82
CA LEU A 336 -15.42 20.10 9.21
C LEU A 336 -16.19 20.64 8.00
N ASP A 337 -15.50 21.19 7.00
CA ASP A 337 -16.11 21.77 5.80
C ASP A 337 -16.70 20.69 4.89
N GLU A 338 -16.01 19.57 4.72
CA GLU A 338 -16.45 18.43 3.91
C GLU A 338 -17.45 17.53 4.68
N GLY A 339 -17.38 17.50 6.00
CA GLY A 339 -18.28 16.70 6.85
C GLY A 339 -18.03 15.20 6.77
N GLU A 340 -16.81 14.80 6.42
CA GLU A 340 -16.39 13.41 6.24
C GLU A 340 -14.95 13.16 6.72
N VAL A 341 -14.56 11.88 6.80
CA VAL A 341 -13.19 11.47 7.16
C VAL A 341 -12.28 11.72 5.95
N VAL A 342 -11.52 12.80 5.99
CA VAL A 342 -10.66 13.26 4.88
C VAL A 342 -9.36 12.48 4.80
N ILE A 343 -9.01 12.02 3.60
CA ILE A 343 -7.69 11.53 3.27
C ILE A 343 -6.83 12.72 2.80
N ASP A 344 -5.73 12.98 3.50
CA ASP A 344 -4.79 14.04 3.11
C ASP A 344 -3.60 13.44 2.32
N PRO A 345 -3.01 14.17 1.38
CA PRO A 345 -1.87 13.67 0.60
C PRO A 345 -0.66 13.23 1.42
N ASP A 346 -0.42 13.89 2.57
CA ASP A 346 0.74 13.60 3.42
C ASP A 346 0.38 12.81 4.69
N TYR A 347 -0.86 12.94 5.17
CA TYR A 347 -1.29 12.41 6.48
C TYR A 347 -2.56 11.58 6.35
N SER A 348 -2.51 10.35 6.82
CA SER A 348 -3.71 9.51 6.90
C SER A 348 -4.70 10.05 7.94
N PRO A 349 -5.98 9.69 7.84
CA PRO A 349 -6.97 10.02 8.87
C PRO A 349 -6.56 9.56 10.27
N ALA A 350 -5.89 8.40 10.39
CA ALA A 350 -5.40 7.90 11.67
C ALA A 350 -4.26 8.75 12.26
N GLU A 351 -3.32 9.20 11.42
CA GLU A 351 -2.25 10.13 11.83
C GLU A 351 -2.84 11.48 12.26
N THR A 352 -3.80 11.99 11.49
CA THR A 352 -4.52 13.24 11.80
C THR A 352 -5.27 13.13 13.14
N PHE A 353 -6.02 12.03 13.34
CA PHE A 353 -6.71 11.78 14.61
C PHE A 353 -5.75 11.76 15.80
N ALA A 354 -4.64 11.02 15.67
CA ALA A 354 -3.61 10.92 16.69
C ALA A 354 -2.96 12.27 17.01
N ALA A 355 -2.66 13.08 15.98
CA ALA A 355 -2.07 14.40 16.15
C ALA A 355 -3.04 15.38 16.85
N LEU A 356 -4.32 15.39 16.46
CA LEU A 356 -5.35 16.20 17.12
C LEU A 356 -5.52 15.82 18.58
N ALA A 357 -5.61 14.51 18.88
CA ALA A 357 -5.74 14.01 20.25
C ALA A 357 -4.53 14.41 21.11
N ALA A 358 -3.33 14.24 20.60
CA ALA A 358 -2.07 14.60 21.29
C ALA A 358 -1.96 16.11 21.53
N ALA A 359 -2.31 16.94 20.53
CA ALA A 359 -2.26 18.39 20.65
C ALA A 359 -3.25 18.93 21.72
N LEU A 360 -4.47 18.40 21.75
CA LEU A 360 -5.49 18.76 22.75
C LEU A 360 -5.13 18.24 24.14
N ALA A 361 -4.54 17.04 24.26
CA ALA A 361 -4.04 16.51 25.52
C ALA A 361 -2.90 17.37 26.09
N ALA A 362 -1.96 17.80 25.24
CA ALA A 362 -0.89 18.72 25.64
C ALA A 362 -1.45 20.07 26.10
N TYR A 363 -2.42 20.63 25.35
CA TYR A 363 -3.08 21.88 25.75
C TYR A 363 -3.80 21.75 27.11
N ALA A 364 -4.46 20.64 27.37
CA ALA A 364 -5.15 20.41 28.67
C ALA A 364 -4.18 20.43 29.88
N VAL A 365 -2.93 20.02 29.66
CA VAL A 365 -1.91 19.95 30.72
C VAL A 365 -1.08 21.23 30.81
N GLU A 366 -0.67 21.79 29.68
CA GLU A 366 0.32 22.87 29.60
C GLU A 366 -0.31 24.24 29.29
N GLY A 367 -1.56 24.27 28.82
CA GLY A 367 -2.24 25.49 28.36
C GLY A 367 -1.71 26.02 27.01
N LEU A 368 -0.91 25.22 26.30
CA LEU A 368 -0.28 25.57 25.04
C LEU A 368 -0.34 24.38 24.06
N VAL A 369 -0.60 24.66 22.79
CA VAL A 369 -0.44 23.68 21.71
C VAL A 369 1.02 23.65 21.28
N PRO A 370 1.65 22.46 21.17
CA PRO A 370 2.99 22.34 20.61
C PRO A 370 3.01 22.89 19.17
N GLY A 371 4.10 23.56 18.77
CA GLY A 371 4.24 24.09 17.38
C GLY A 371 4.33 22.99 16.33
N GLU A 372 4.72 21.78 16.75
CA GLU A 372 4.88 20.60 15.91
C GLU A 372 4.55 19.34 16.74
N MET A 373 3.84 18.38 16.15
CA MET A 373 3.50 17.09 16.76
C MET A 373 4.20 15.95 16.02
N GLU A 374 4.56 14.90 16.75
CA GLU A 374 5.05 13.66 16.17
C GLU A 374 3.93 12.96 15.38
N CYS A 375 4.23 12.49 14.17
CA CYS A 375 3.31 11.65 13.39
C CYS A 375 3.33 10.21 13.92
N ARG A 376 2.49 9.92 14.89
CA ARG A 376 2.20 8.54 15.28
C ARG A 376 1.30 7.91 14.24
N ARG A 377 1.57 6.64 13.93
CA ARG A 377 0.88 5.86 12.89
C ARG A 377 0.09 4.72 13.50
N PRO A 378 -1.03 5.02 14.20
CA PRO A 378 -1.87 3.95 14.73
C PRO A 378 -2.57 3.22 13.58
N PHE A 379 -2.89 1.95 13.81
CA PHE A 379 -3.83 1.22 12.97
C PHE A 379 -5.25 1.75 13.15
N GLY A 380 -6.14 1.42 12.22
CA GLY A 380 -7.55 1.70 12.36
C GLY A 380 -8.18 0.97 13.56
N PRO A 381 -9.44 1.27 13.90
CA PRO A 381 -10.16 0.60 14.98
C PRO A 381 -10.29 -0.91 14.71
N LEU A 382 -10.24 -1.73 15.77
CA LEU A 382 -10.43 -3.19 15.67
C LEU A 382 -11.88 -3.61 15.43
N GLN A 383 -12.83 -2.72 15.63
CA GLN A 383 -14.26 -2.94 15.42
C GLN A 383 -14.89 -1.67 14.84
N ARG A 384 -16.02 -1.84 14.13
CA ARG A 384 -16.73 -0.73 13.50
C ARG A 384 -17.15 0.33 14.54
N PRO A 385 -16.71 1.58 14.39
CA PRO A 385 -17.19 2.70 15.19
C PRO A 385 -18.70 2.93 14.98
N PRO A 386 -19.45 3.32 16.03
CA PRO A 386 -20.81 3.78 15.84
C PRO A 386 -20.82 5.10 15.04
N ARG A 387 -21.70 5.17 14.04
CA ARG A 387 -21.91 6.40 13.26
C ARG A 387 -22.68 7.45 14.04
N GLU A 388 -23.75 7.00 14.71
CA GLU A 388 -24.59 7.87 15.53
C GLU A 388 -23.98 8.01 16.93
N PRO A 389 -23.68 9.24 17.37
CA PRO A 389 -23.17 9.45 18.72
C PRO A 389 -24.27 9.23 19.75
N GLY A 390 -23.93 8.58 20.86
CA GLY A 390 -24.82 8.41 22.01
C GLY A 390 -24.99 9.69 22.86
N VAL A 391 -24.31 10.78 22.48
CA VAL A 391 -24.27 12.08 23.16
C VAL A 391 -24.40 13.17 22.12
N ALA A 392 -25.30 14.14 22.35
CA ALA A 392 -25.54 15.23 21.41
C ALA A 392 -24.61 16.44 21.61
N GLU A 393 -24.09 16.63 22.83
CA GLU A 393 -23.26 17.77 23.21
C GLU A 393 -22.30 17.38 24.33
N VAL A 394 -21.09 17.93 24.31
CA VAL A 394 -20.07 17.77 25.35
C VAL A 394 -19.54 19.15 25.75
N THR A 395 -19.14 19.32 27.01
CA THR A 395 -18.44 20.52 27.46
C THR A 395 -17.02 20.58 26.91
N GLY A 396 -16.42 21.76 26.86
CA GLY A 396 -15.02 21.93 26.46
C GLY A 396 -14.05 21.10 27.32
N ALA A 397 -14.34 20.99 28.63
CA ALA A 397 -13.53 20.16 29.53
C ALA A 397 -13.64 18.66 29.20
N GLU A 398 -14.85 18.16 28.89
CA GLU A 398 -15.04 16.77 28.43
C GLU A 398 -14.39 16.50 27.09
N ALA A 399 -14.40 17.45 26.15
CA ALA A 399 -13.70 17.30 24.87
C ALA A 399 -12.19 17.13 25.06
N LEU A 400 -11.56 17.92 25.93
CA LEU A 400 -10.13 17.78 26.29
C LEU A 400 -9.86 16.46 27.04
N GLU A 401 -10.74 16.02 27.93
CA GLU A 401 -10.62 14.73 28.62
C GLU A 401 -10.68 13.57 27.62
N LEU A 402 -11.65 13.60 26.69
CA LEU A 402 -11.78 12.59 25.63
C LEU A 402 -10.52 12.53 24.76
N ALA A 403 -9.95 13.69 24.38
CA ALA A 403 -8.71 13.73 23.60
C ALA A 403 -7.54 13.11 24.38
N GLY A 404 -7.39 13.41 25.68
CA GLY A 404 -6.35 12.78 26.51
C GLY A 404 -6.54 11.27 26.64
N ARG A 405 -7.77 10.77 26.72
CA ARG A 405 -8.07 9.33 26.75
C ARG A 405 -7.80 8.67 25.40
N ALA A 406 -8.12 9.33 24.29
CA ALA A 406 -7.79 8.85 22.96
C ALA A 406 -6.27 8.74 22.75
N ASP A 407 -5.55 9.79 23.13
CA ASP A 407 -4.08 9.83 23.06
C ASP A 407 -3.42 8.71 23.86
N ALA A 408 -3.88 8.48 25.10
CA ALA A 408 -3.40 7.41 25.96
C ALA A 408 -3.72 6.01 25.40
N ALA A 409 -4.94 5.80 24.87
CA ALA A 409 -5.33 4.53 24.26
C ALA A 409 -4.45 4.22 23.02
N ILE A 410 -4.25 5.18 22.13
CA ILE A 410 -3.38 5.02 20.95
C ILE A 410 -1.94 4.67 21.38
N ALA A 411 -1.43 5.31 22.42
CA ALA A 411 -0.06 5.05 22.90
C ALA A 411 0.12 3.63 23.48
N VAL A 412 -0.95 3.05 24.04
CA VAL A 412 -0.91 1.70 24.63
C VAL A 412 -1.23 0.62 23.62
N ASP A 413 -2.29 0.82 22.84
CA ASP A 413 -2.88 -0.24 22.01
C ASP A 413 -2.34 -0.20 20.57
N GLY A 414 -1.80 0.93 20.11
CA GLY A 414 -1.35 1.12 18.72
C GLY A 414 -2.50 1.22 17.71
N HIS A 415 -3.75 1.32 18.18
CA HIS A 415 -4.96 1.41 17.37
C HIS A 415 -5.77 2.65 17.72
N LEU A 416 -6.56 3.13 16.76
CA LEU A 416 -7.59 4.10 17.07
C LEU A 416 -8.66 3.45 17.98
N PRO A 417 -9.16 4.17 19.02
CA PRO A 417 -10.30 3.68 19.79
C PRO A 417 -11.54 3.59 18.88
N ARG A 418 -12.28 2.48 18.93
CA ARG A 418 -13.57 2.36 18.25
C ARG A 418 -14.54 3.47 18.66
N ALA A 419 -14.58 3.74 19.95
CA ALA A 419 -15.41 4.77 20.57
C ALA A 419 -14.86 5.10 21.97
N LEU A 420 -15.20 6.28 22.48
CA LEU A 420 -14.99 6.65 23.87
C LEU A 420 -16.31 6.88 24.56
N SER A 421 -16.44 6.37 25.78
CA SER A 421 -17.68 6.46 26.59
C SER A 421 -17.64 7.65 27.54
N LEU A 422 -18.79 8.33 27.66
CA LEU A 422 -19.14 9.21 28.76
C LEU A 422 -20.24 8.53 29.59
N GLU A 423 -20.62 9.11 30.73
CA GLU A 423 -21.71 8.55 31.56
C GLU A 423 -23.04 8.39 30.81
N VAL A 424 -23.28 9.23 29.81
CA VAL A 424 -24.55 9.33 29.08
C VAL A 424 -24.56 8.63 27.73
N GLY A 425 -23.40 8.13 27.25
CA GLY A 425 -23.31 7.44 25.96
C GLY A 425 -21.88 7.32 25.43
N GLU A 426 -21.73 6.76 24.22
CA GLU A 426 -20.43 6.63 23.54
C GLU A 426 -20.37 7.49 22.29
N ILE A 427 -19.15 7.91 21.92
CA ILE A 427 -18.86 8.70 20.73
C ILE A 427 -17.87 7.89 19.88
N GLY A 428 -18.25 7.57 18.63
CA GLY A 428 -17.42 6.81 17.69
C GLY A 428 -16.24 7.61 17.16
N ALA A 429 -15.23 6.91 16.62
CA ALA A 429 -13.99 7.49 16.13
C ALA A 429 -14.22 8.62 15.10
N GLY A 430 -15.16 8.47 14.16
CA GLY A 430 -15.47 9.53 13.19
C GLY A 430 -16.01 10.79 13.86
N SER A 431 -16.99 10.67 14.77
CA SER A 431 -17.52 11.81 15.53
C SER A 431 -16.48 12.41 16.47
N LEU A 432 -15.56 11.61 17.04
CA LEU A 432 -14.42 12.12 17.81
C LEU A 432 -13.45 12.92 16.92
N LEU A 433 -13.19 12.48 15.68
CA LEU A 433 -12.35 13.22 14.73
C LEU A 433 -12.92 14.61 14.46
N ALA A 434 -14.24 14.73 14.20
CA ALA A 434 -14.90 16.01 14.00
C ALA A 434 -14.87 16.87 15.27
N LEU A 435 -15.16 16.29 16.43
CA LEU A 435 -15.09 16.98 17.73
C LEU A 435 -13.68 17.51 18.02
N PHE A 436 -12.66 16.68 17.84
CA PHE A 436 -11.27 17.08 18.07
C PHE A 436 -10.82 18.13 17.07
N SER A 437 -11.28 18.06 15.81
CA SER A 437 -11.00 19.09 14.80
C SER A 437 -11.56 20.45 15.22
N GLN A 438 -12.81 20.50 15.67
CA GLN A 438 -13.42 21.75 16.15
C GLN A 438 -12.71 22.30 17.39
N ALA A 439 -12.51 21.45 18.41
CA ALA A 439 -11.84 21.85 19.64
C ALA A 439 -10.39 22.34 19.40
N TYR A 440 -9.67 21.70 18.47
CA TYR A 440 -8.32 22.08 18.10
C TYR A 440 -8.26 23.46 17.43
N LEU A 441 -9.18 23.76 16.51
CA LEU A 441 -9.25 25.06 15.88
C LEU A 441 -9.51 26.18 16.89
N ASP A 442 -10.44 25.96 17.82
CA ASP A 442 -10.74 26.94 18.89
C ASP A 442 -9.53 27.18 19.80
N VAL A 443 -8.80 26.10 20.16
CA VAL A 443 -7.57 26.21 20.97
C VAL A 443 -6.48 26.99 20.24
N VAL A 444 -6.30 26.78 18.95
CA VAL A 444 -5.32 27.53 18.13
C VAL A 444 -5.73 28.98 18.00
N GLU A 445 -7.03 29.30 18.03
CA GLU A 445 -7.56 30.68 18.03
C GLU A 445 -7.53 31.33 19.41
N GLY A 446 -7.21 30.60 20.46
CA GLY A 446 -6.88 31.12 21.78
C GLY A 446 -7.82 30.73 22.93
N SER A 447 -8.89 29.95 22.71
CA SER A 447 -9.78 29.49 23.78
C SER A 447 -10.59 28.26 23.38
N VAL A 448 -10.87 27.39 24.35
CA VAL A 448 -11.84 26.29 24.23
C VAL A 448 -13.26 26.86 24.40
N ALA A 449 -14.20 26.42 23.57
CA ALA A 449 -15.60 26.78 23.74
C ALA A 449 -16.21 26.14 25.01
N ASP A 450 -17.30 26.73 25.54
CA ASP A 450 -17.98 26.18 26.70
C ASP A 450 -18.58 24.80 26.43
N SER A 451 -19.08 24.56 25.21
CA SER A 451 -19.58 23.27 24.75
C SER A 451 -19.44 23.07 23.25
N TYR A 452 -19.48 21.81 22.82
CA TYR A 452 -19.41 21.35 21.43
C TYR A 452 -20.57 20.43 21.11
N ALA A 453 -21.23 20.65 19.99
CA ALA A 453 -22.17 19.68 19.43
C ALA A 453 -21.41 18.45 18.91
N VAL A 454 -21.89 17.25 19.22
CA VAL A 454 -21.37 16.01 18.67
C VAL A 454 -22.23 15.58 17.50
N VAL A 455 -21.63 15.55 16.30
CA VAL A 455 -22.34 15.24 15.06
C VAL A 455 -22.09 13.81 14.61
N PRO A 456 -23.06 13.15 13.94
CA PRO A 456 -22.83 11.87 13.27
C PRO A 456 -21.73 11.99 12.22
N PHE A 457 -20.86 10.98 12.18
CA PHE A 457 -19.76 10.94 11.21
C PHE A 457 -19.55 9.51 10.73
N ASP A 458 -19.01 9.33 9.52
CA ASP A 458 -18.79 8.01 8.98
C ASP A 458 -17.74 7.21 9.79
N PRO A 459 -17.92 5.87 9.90
CA PRO A 459 -17.06 5.04 10.75
C PRO A 459 -15.65 4.82 10.18
N HIS A 460 -15.43 5.16 8.91
CA HIS A 460 -14.16 5.06 8.18
C HIS A 460 -14.21 5.98 6.95
N PRO A 461 -13.06 6.29 6.32
CA PRO A 461 -13.04 6.98 5.02
C PRO A 461 -13.85 6.23 3.98
N THR A 462 -14.59 6.96 3.14
CA THR A 462 -15.44 6.37 2.08
C THR A 462 -14.84 6.54 0.69
N GLU A 463 -13.76 7.31 0.56
CA GLU A 463 -13.08 7.51 -0.72
C GLU A 463 -12.61 6.18 -1.30
N ASN A 464 -13.05 5.87 -2.51
CA ASN A 464 -12.76 4.62 -3.24
C ASN A 464 -13.20 3.31 -2.55
N GLU A 465 -13.99 3.37 -1.46
CA GLU A 465 -14.40 2.17 -0.69
C GLU A 465 -14.99 1.07 -1.58
N ALA A 466 -15.91 1.44 -2.47
CA ALA A 466 -16.62 0.47 -3.30
C ALA A 466 -15.67 -0.33 -4.19
N ALA A 467 -14.70 0.33 -4.82
CA ALA A 467 -13.71 -0.32 -5.67
C ALA A 467 -12.76 -1.20 -4.85
N ILE A 468 -12.27 -0.71 -3.70
CA ILE A 468 -11.41 -1.48 -2.79
C ILE A 468 -12.13 -2.76 -2.33
N VAL A 469 -13.39 -2.64 -1.92
CA VAL A 469 -14.19 -3.79 -1.44
C VAL A 469 -14.42 -4.81 -2.57
N GLU A 470 -14.64 -4.36 -3.80
CA GLU A 470 -14.79 -5.24 -4.96
C GLU A 470 -13.50 -6.00 -5.23
N GLU A 471 -12.36 -5.30 -5.29
CA GLU A 471 -11.04 -5.92 -5.50
C GLU A 471 -10.68 -6.92 -4.38
N VAL A 472 -10.98 -6.60 -3.13
CA VAL A 472 -10.76 -7.53 -2.00
C VAL A 472 -11.64 -8.79 -2.15
N ARG A 473 -12.90 -8.64 -2.57
CA ARG A 473 -13.78 -9.79 -2.81
C ARG A 473 -13.31 -10.65 -3.98
N ASN A 474 -12.77 -10.02 -5.03
CA ASN A 474 -12.23 -10.75 -6.19
C ASN A 474 -11.06 -11.67 -5.80
N CYS A 475 -10.37 -11.43 -4.68
CA CYS A 475 -9.37 -12.36 -4.16
C CYS A 475 -9.95 -13.76 -3.89
N GLN A 476 -11.25 -13.87 -3.54
CA GLN A 476 -11.93 -15.16 -3.33
C GLN A 476 -11.98 -16.01 -4.61
N GLU A 477 -11.98 -15.39 -5.79
CA GLU A 477 -12.14 -16.08 -7.07
C GLU A 477 -10.90 -16.90 -7.50
N TRP A 478 -9.80 -16.80 -6.77
CA TRP A 478 -8.61 -17.59 -7.05
C TRP A 478 -8.91 -19.10 -6.95
N PRO A 479 -8.71 -19.88 -8.03
CA PRO A 479 -9.15 -21.28 -8.09
C PRO A 479 -8.56 -22.21 -7.01
N VAL A 480 -7.46 -21.80 -6.38
CA VAL A 480 -6.82 -22.54 -5.28
C VAL A 480 -7.68 -22.51 -4.03
N HIS A 481 -8.33 -21.41 -3.73
CA HIS A 481 -9.11 -21.26 -2.51
C HIS A 481 -10.19 -22.36 -2.33
N ARG A 482 -10.48 -22.69 -1.09
CA ARG A 482 -11.62 -23.54 -0.74
C ARG A 482 -12.92 -22.92 -1.26
N GLU A 483 -13.89 -23.75 -1.67
CA GLU A 483 -15.17 -23.29 -2.19
C GLU A 483 -16.05 -22.57 -1.13
N ASP A 484 -15.77 -22.78 0.16
CA ASP A 484 -16.50 -22.20 1.29
C ASP A 484 -15.78 -21.01 1.96
N LEU A 485 -14.74 -20.46 1.36
CA LEU A 485 -14.03 -19.29 1.88
C LEU A 485 -14.98 -18.09 1.99
N ASP A 486 -15.02 -17.45 3.17
CA ASP A 486 -15.82 -16.25 3.45
C ASP A 486 -14.95 -15.02 3.65
N MET A 487 -15.04 -14.06 2.74
CA MET A 487 -14.29 -12.80 2.78
C MET A 487 -14.91 -11.72 3.68
N THR A 488 -16.02 -12.00 4.37
CA THR A 488 -16.80 -10.98 5.09
C THR A 488 -15.97 -10.25 6.14
N ASP A 489 -15.25 -10.99 6.98
CA ASP A 489 -14.44 -10.41 8.05
C ASP A 489 -13.23 -9.65 7.48
N LEU A 490 -12.59 -10.17 6.43
CA LEU A 490 -11.46 -9.51 5.76
C LEU A 490 -11.88 -8.20 5.07
N VAL A 491 -13.04 -8.17 4.43
CA VAL A 491 -13.63 -6.94 3.86
C VAL A 491 -13.88 -5.91 4.95
N GLU A 492 -14.48 -6.32 6.08
CA GLU A 492 -14.74 -5.41 7.18
C GLU A 492 -13.44 -4.88 7.80
N MET A 493 -12.46 -5.72 8.05
CA MET A 493 -11.16 -5.28 8.54
C MET A 493 -10.45 -4.35 7.54
N THR A 494 -10.58 -4.61 6.24
CA THR A 494 -10.03 -3.69 5.22
C THR A 494 -10.64 -2.31 5.36
N ARG A 495 -11.98 -2.19 5.50
CA ARG A 495 -12.64 -0.91 5.77
C ARG A 495 -12.11 -0.20 7.00
N LEU A 496 -11.95 -0.95 8.09
CA LEU A 496 -11.41 -0.40 9.35
C LEU A 496 -9.97 0.10 9.18
N GLN A 497 -9.16 -0.56 8.35
CA GLN A 497 -7.80 -0.12 8.09
C GLN A 497 -7.71 1.01 7.06
N MET A 498 -8.79 1.40 6.37
CA MET A 498 -8.82 2.61 5.53
C MET A 498 -8.52 3.89 6.32
N TRP A 499 -8.62 3.89 7.63
CA TRP A 499 -8.11 4.96 8.47
C TRP A 499 -6.62 5.25 8.28
N THR A 500 -5.85 4.27 7.84
CA THR A 500 -4.40 4.41 7.58
C THR A 500 -4.09 4.79 6.12
N LEU A 501 -5.12 4.93 5.27
CA LEU A 501 -4.97 5.15 3.84
C LEU A 501 -4.55 6.58 3.52
N LYS A 502 -3.51 6.71 2.70
CA LYS A 502 -3.07 7.97 2.09
C LYS A 502 -2.24 7.69 0.84
N PRO A 503 -2.10 8.63 -0.09
CA PRO A 503 -1.16 8.52 -1.19
C PRO A 503 0.27 8.28 -0.70
N ALA A 504 1.05 7.52 -1.46
CA ALA A 504 2.49 7.49 -1.31
C ALA A 504 3.11 8.39 -2.38
N VAL A 505 3.90 9.36 -1.96
CA VAL A 505 4.51 10.36 -2.85
C VAL A 505 6.00 10.06 -2.96
N ALA A 506 6.54 10.06 -4.19
CA ALA A 506 7.98 9.94 -4.43
C ALA A 506 8.73 11.13 -3.85
N ARG A 507 9.78 10.87 -3.04
CA ARG A 507 10.56 11.91 -2.35
C ARG A 507 12.06 11.68 -2.52
#